data_b56309fb4586c6548419c74262279eef
#
_entry.id   b56309fb4586c6548419c74262279eef
#
_cell.length_a   1.000
_cell.length_b   1.000
_cell.length_c   1.000
_cell.angle_alpha   90.00
_cell.angle_beta   90.00
_cell.angle_gamma   90.00
#
_symmetry.space_group_name_H-M   'P 1'
#
loop_
_entity.id
_entity.type
_entity.pdbx_description
1 polymer ?
#
loop_
_entity_poly.entity_id
_entity_poly.type
_entity_poly.pdbx_seq_one_letter_code
_entity_poly.pdbx_strand_id
1 'polypeptide(L)'
;MLTRFLDQLPTEYPYAVEVRHPSFFASGQAEQALDELLASRSIDRVLFDSRAIFNGPPRDAHEAESQRRKPRVPLRRTVTGRHPFVRFVGRNEVAFARDELIDWAPVVAGWIAQGLEPYFFTHAPADKFAPSLARLFHNALRAEATDVPPLPDWPGERLADLPRQRELF
;
A
#
# COMPACT_ATOMS: atom_id res chain seq x y z
N MET A 1 23.98 11.06 2.56
CA MET A 1 23.32 11.07 3.89
C MET A 1 22.57 9.75 4.14
N LEU A 2 21.66 9.32 3.26
CA LEU A 2 20.92 8.04 3.40
C LEU A 2 21.85 6.83 3.56
N THR A 3 22.85 6.68 2.69
CA THR A 3 23.83 5.58 2.74
C THR A 3 24.44 5.40 4.13
N ARG A 4 24.97 6.48 4.72
CA ARG A 4 25.56 6.43 6.06
C ARG A 4 24.57 6.03 7.15
N PHE A 5 23.31 6.43 7.02
CA PHE A 5 22.25 6.04 7.94
C PHE A 5 21.97 4.53 7.82
N LEU A 6 21.80 4.03 6.60
CA LEU A 6 21.54 2.61 6.37
C LEU A 6 22.71 1.71 6.82
N ASP A 7 23.95 2.18 6.69
CA ASP A 7 25.15 1.45 7.12
C ASP A 7 25.28 1.35 8.66
N GLN A 8 24.48 2.11 9.41
CA GLN A 8 24.45 2.07 10.88
C GLN A 8 23.31 1.20 11.44
N LEU A 9 22.42 0.73 10.58
CA LEU A 9 21.30 -0.11 11.00
C LEU A 9 21.80 -1.52 11.35
N PRO A 10 21.29 -2.15 12.42
CA PRO A 10 21.53 -3.56 12.71
C PRO A 10 21.12 -4.44 11.51
N THR A 11 21.95 -5.40 11.15
CA THR A 11 21.74 -6.23 9.95
C THR A 11 20.77 -7.41 10.16
N GLU A 12 20.42 -7.69 11.40
CA GLU A 12 19.53 -8.78 11.79
C GLU A 12 18.04 -8.49 11.57
N TYR A 13 17.67 -7.26 11.21
CA TYR A 13 16.28 -6.86 10.96
C TYR A 13 16.05 -6.52 9.49
N PRO A 14 14.88 -6.87 8.92
CA PRO A 14 14.46 -6.37 7.63
C PRO A 14 14.05 -4.89 7.73
N TYR A 15 14.41 -4.11 6.72
CA TYR A 15 14.06 -2.69 6.64
C TYR A 15 13.37 -2.38 5.33
N ALA A 16 12.49 -1.37 5.35
CA ALA A 16 11.91 -0.79 4.16
C ALA A 16 12.07 0.74 4.16
N VAL A 17 12.32 1.33 3.00
CA VAL A 17 12.51 2.77 2.82
C VAL A 17 11.40 3.35 1.95
N GLU A 18 10.63 4.29 2.50
CA GLU A 18 9.65 5.09 1.75
C GLU A 18 10.25 6.43 1.35
N VAL A 19 10.25 6.71 0.06
CA VAL A 19 10.60 8.01 -0.51
C VAL A 19 9.35 8.69 -1.06
N ARG A 20 9.31 10.04 -1.00
CA ARG A 20 8.15 10.82 -1.47
C ARG A 20 8.53 11.93 -2.45
N HIS A 21 9.82 12.23 -2.59
CA HIS A 21 10.26 13.29 -3.50
C HIS A 21 10.13 12.82 -4.96
N PRO A 22 9.55 13.63 -5.86
CA PRO A 22 9.28 13.24 -7.25
C PRO A 22 10.49 12.74 -8.03
N SER A 23 11.72 13.20 -7.70
CA SER A 23 12.94 12.75 -8.37
C SER A 23 13.18 11.23 -8.30
N PHE A 24 12.63 10.57 -7.26
CA PHE A 24 12.71 9.11 -7.09
C PHE A 24 11.60 8.35 -7.85
N PHE A 25 10.84 9.04 -8.69
CA PHE A 25 9.77 8.49 -9.52
C PHE A 25 9.87 8.95 -10.98
N ALA A 26 10.99 9.54 -11.38
CA ALA A 26 11.16 10.17 -12.67
C ALA A 26 11.85 9.28 -13.72
N SER A 27 12.12 8.01 -13.43
CA SER A 27 12.89 7.08 -14.26
C SER A 27 14.30 7.60 -14.61
N GLY A 28 14.87 8.40 -13.72
CA GLY A 28 16.17 9.04 -13.89
C GLY A 28 17.23 8.50 -12.94
N GLN A 29 18.43 9.09 -12.99
CA GLN A 29 19.60 8.67 -12.22
C GLN A 29 19.32 8.59 -10.69
N ALA A 30 18.55 9.51 -10.13
CA ALA A 30 18.24 9.50 -8.70
C ALA A 30 17.40 8.28 -8.28
N GLU A 31 16.46 7.86 -9.13
CA GLU A 31 15.65 6.66 -8.90
C GLU A 31 16.51 5.40 -9.02
N GLN A 32 17.32 5.29 -10.09
CA GLN A 32 18.22 4.16 -10.28
C GLN A 32 19.21 4.01 -9.12
N ALA A 33 19.87 5.11 -8.73
CA ALA A 33 20.81 5.10 -7.60
C ALA A 33 20.16 4.71 -6.28
N LEU A 34 18.89 5.07 -6.05
CA LEU A 34 18.13 4.62 -4.88
C LEU A 34 17.89 3.11 -4.93
N ASP A 35 17.39 2.61 -6.07
CA ASP A 35 17.05 1.20 -6.21
C ASP A 35 18.30 0.32 -6.08
N GLU A 36 19.42 0.71 -6.68
CA GLU A 36 20.71 0.03 -6.54
C GLU A 36 21.24 0.05 -5.09
N LEU A 37 21.12 1.20 -4.42
CA LEU A 37 21.52 1.34 -3.02
C LEU A 37 20.72 0.40 -2.11
N LEU A 38 19.39 0.32 -2.29
CA LEU A 38 18.49 -0.52 -1.49
C LEU A 38 18.72 -2.01 -1.81
N ALA A 39 18.78 -2.36 -3.10
CA ALA A 39 19.00 -3.73 -3.54
C ALA A 39 20.34 -4.30 -3.06
N SER A 40 21.43 -3.50 -3.08
CA SER A 40 22.75 -3.92 -2.60
C SER A 40 22.80 -4.24 -1.09
N ARG A 41 21.78 -3.81 -0.34
CA ARG A 41 21.63 -4.05 1.12
C ARG A 41 20.46 -4.95 1.48
N SER A 42 19.76 -5.50 0.48
CA SER A 42 18.51 -6.25 0.69
C SER A 42 17.47 -5.48 1.50
N ILE A 43 17.42 -4.15 1.32
CA ILE A 43 16.43 -3.26 1.93
C ILE A 43 15.29 -3.07 0.94
N ASP A 44 14.07 -3.19 1.43
CA ASP A 44 12.88 -3.07 0.58
C ASP A 44 12.57 -1.61 0.25
N ARG A 45 12.29 -1.32 -1.03
CA ARG A 45 11.68 -0.06 -1.43
C ARG A 45 10.18 -0.12 -1.15
N VAL A 46 9.65 0.85 -0.38
CA VAL A 46 8.20 0.99 -0.25
C VAL A 46 7.60 1.45 -1.57
N LEU A 47 6.70 0.65 -2.11
CA LEU A 47 5.98 0.89 -3.36
C LEU A 47 4.76 1.74 -3.05
N PHE A 48 4.91 3.05 -3.17
CA PHE A 48 3.86 4.01 -2.86
C PHE A 48 2.88 4.12 -4.03
N ASP A 49 1.63 3.74 -3.82
CA ASP A 49 0.56 3.85 -4.80
C ASP A 49 -0.51 4.83 -4.33
N SER A 50 -0.59 5.97 -5.00
CA SER A 50 -1.59 7.01 -4.78
C SER A 50 -2.56 7.19 -5.96
N ARG A 51 -2.61 6.24 -6.90
CA ARG A 51 -3.48 6.35 -8.09
C ARG A 51 -4.93 6.58 -7.69
N ALA A 52 -5.46 5.74 -6.81
CA ALA A 52 -6.86 5.78 -6.42
C ALA A 52 -7.28 7.11 -5.77
N ILE A 53 -6.46 7.69 -4.87
CA ILE A 53 -6.80 8.96 -4.25
C ILE A 53 -6.84 10.12 -5.26
N PHE A 54 -6.08 10.02 -6.37
CA PHE A 54 -6.05 11.01 -7.44
C PHE A 54 -6.92 10.65 -8.66
N ASN A 55 -7.67 9.56 -8.59
CA ASN A 55 -8.62 9.15 -9.62
C ASN A 55 -9.95 9.92 -9.46
N GLY A 56 -9.91 11.20 -9.78
CA GLY A 56 -11.04 12.12 -9.72
C GLY A 56 -10.98 13.15 -8.60
N PRO A 57 -11.98 14.05 -8.51
CA PRO A 57 -12.05 15.09 -7.48
C PRO A 57 -12.30 14.48 -6.10
N PRO A 58 -11.90 15.18 -5.02
CA PRO A 58 -12.22 14.75 -3.66
C PRO A 58 -13.72 14.81 -3.40
N ARG A 59 -14.26 13.83 -2.68
CA ARG A 59 -15.69 13.70 -2.38
C ARG A 59 -16.03 14.23 -0.98
N ASP A 60 -15.03 14.39 -0.12
CA ASP A 60 -15.16 14.95 1.22
C ASP A 60 -13.90 15.69 1.67
N ALA A 61 -13.94 16.30 2.85
CA ALA A 61 -12.84 17.07 3.40
C ALA A 61 -11.59 16.22 3.69
N HIS A 62 -11.74 14.94 4.07
CA HIS A 62 -10.63 14.03 4.33
C HIS A 62 -9.90 13.66 3.03
N GLU A 63 -10.65 13.41 1.95
CA GLU A 63 -10.07 13.17 0.63
C GLU A 63 -9.35 14.42 0.09
N ALA A 64 -9.97 15.60 0.24
CA ALA A 64 -9.34 16.86 -0.16
C ALA A 64 -8.01 17.10 0.58
N GLU A 65 -7.99 16.89 1.87
CA GLU A 65 -6.78 16.99 2.69
C GLU A 65 -5.74 15.93 2.29
N SER A 66 -6.17 14.70 2.01
CA SER A 66 -5.29 13.64 1.56
C SER A 66 -4.65 13.97 0.22
N GLN A 67 -5.41 14.46 -0.77
CA GLN A 67 -4.89 14.90 -2.07
C GLN A 67 -3.89 16.06 -1.92
N ARG A 68 -4.12 16.97 -0.98
CA ARG A 68 -3.21 18.10 -0.72
C ARG A 68 -1.88 17.65 -0.12
N ARG A 69 -1.88 16.62 0.75
CA ARG A 69 -0.69 16.17 1.51
C ARG A 69 0.09 15.05 0.84
N LYS A 70 -0.56 14.22 0.04
CA LYS A 70 0.08 13.06 -0.57
C LYS A 70 0.76 13.46 -1.89
N PRO A 71 1.94 12.92 -2.19
CA PRO A 71 2.55 13.16 -3.49
C PRO A 71 1.74 12.45 -4.58
N ARG A 72 1.53 13.15 -5.69
CA ARG A 72 1.03 12.54 -6.93
C ARG A 72 2.21 12.07 -7.75
N VAL A 73 2.54 10.80 -7.65
CA VAL A 73 3.71 10.20 -8.32
C VAL A 73 3.29 8.98 -9.15
N PRO A 74 4.04 8.65 -10.21
CA PRO A 74 3.81 7.42 -10.97
C PRO A 74 4.01 6.19 -10.08
N LEU A 75 3.19 5.16 -10.30
CA LEU A 75 3.39 3.87 -9.65
C LEU A 75 4.72 3.26 -10.09
N ARG A 76 5.47 2.74 -9.12
CA ARG A 76 6.68 1.92 -9.31
C ARG A 76 6.45 0.55 -8.68
N ARG A 77 6.92 -0.51 -9.36
CA ARG A 77 6.81 -1.90 -8.89
C ARG A 77 8.18 -2.57 -8.76
N THR A 78 9.24 -1.77 -8.65
CA THR A 78 10.60 -2.25 -8.49
C THR A 78 10.78 -2.87 -7.11
N VAL A 79 11.04 -4.16 -7.05
CA VAL A 79 11.34 -4.90 -5.81
C VAL A 79 12.85 -4.87 -5.60
N THR A 80 13.29 -4.43 -4.42
CA THR A 80 14.71 -4.31 -4.06
C THR A 80 15.16 -5.27 -2.95
N GLY A 81 14.20 -5.93 -2.29
CA GLY A 81 14.47 -6.87 -1.20
C GLY A 81 13.50 -8.05 -1.22
N ARG A 82 13.47 -8.80 -0.13
CA ARG A 82 12.67 -10.02 -0.01
C ARG A 82 11.21 -9.75 0.37
N HIS A 83 10.93 -8.59 0.96
CA HIS A 83 9.62 -8.25 1.51
C HIS A 83 9.02 -7.06 0.74
N PRO A 84 8.52 -7.26 -0.50
CA PRO A 84 7.89 -6.18 -1.25
C PRO A 84 6.84 -5.47 -0.39
N PHE A 85 7.03 -4.19 -0.14
CA PHE A 85 6.18 -3.42 0.76
C PHE A 85 5.32 -2.44 -0.03
N VAL A 86 4.03 -2.74 -0.18
CA VAL A 86 3.09 -1.85 -0.86
C VAL A 86 2.37 -0.96 0.16
N ARG A 87 2.36 0.33 -0.09
CA ARG A 87 1.53 1.30 0.60
C ARG A 87 0.53 1.90 -0.37
N PHE A 88 -0.66 1.34 -0.35
CA PHE A 88 -1.78 1.76 -1.18
C PHE A 88 -2.60 2.85 -0.49
N VAL A 89 -2.82 3.98 -1.16
CA VAL A 89 -3.67 5.07 -0.69
C VAL A 89 -4.97 5.07 -1.49
N GLY A 90 -6.01 4.49 -0.90
CA GLY A 90 -7.34 4.42 -1.48
C GLY A 90 -8.19 5.66 -1.23
N ARG A 91 -9.49 5.50 -1.42
CA ARG A 91 -10.53 6.49 -1.14
C ARG A 91 -11.38 6.04 0.04
N ASN A 92 -12.21 6.95 0.58
CA ASN A 92 -13.12 6.61 1.66
C ASN A 92 -14.21 5.63 1.21
N GLU A 93 -14.64 5.71 -0.04
CA GLU A 93 -15.56 4.76 -0.64
C GLU A 93 -14.78 3.73 -1.47
N VAL A 94 -14.88 2.45 -1.06
CA VAL A 94 -14.10 1.33 -1.64
C VAL A 94 -14.32 1.19 -3.14
N ALA A 95 -15.54 1.45 -3.63
CA ALA A 95 -15.88 1.33 -5.05
C ALA A 95 -14.97 2.20 -5.96
N PHE A 96 -14.55 3.38 -5.47
CA PHE A 96 -13.69 4.29 -6.24
C PHE A 96 -12.18 3.99 -6.15
N ALA A 97 -11.80 2.98 -5.43
CA ALA A 97 -10.42 2.51 -5.34
C ALA A 97 -10.27 1.05 -5.80
N ARG A 98 -11.38 0.46 -6.28
CA ARG A 98 -11.48 -0.97 -6.56
C ARG A 98 -10.50 -1.42 -7.64
N ASP A 99 -10.50 -0.75 -8.77
CA ASP A 99 -9.76 -1.20 -9.95
C ASP A 99 -8.25 -1.13 -9.72
N GLU A 100 -7.76 -0.01 -9.16
CA GLU A 100 -6.35 0.14 -8.82
C GLU A 100 -5.92 -0.84 -7.73
N LEU A 101 -6.82 -1.19 -6.81
CA LEU A 101 -6.53 -2.13 -5.74
C LEU A 101 -6.46 -3.57 -6.23
N ILE A 102 -7.41 -3.98 -7.11
CA ILE A 102 -7.44 -5.32 -7.69
C ILE A 102 -6.26 -5.54 -8.65
N ASP A 103 -5.81 -4.50 -9.36
CA ASP A 103 -4.61 -4.54 -10.22
C ASP A 103 -3.34 -5.02 -9.51
N TRP A 104 -3.31 -4.98 -8.18
CA TRP A 104 -2.23 -5.52 -7.37
C TRP A 104 -2.32 -7.03 -7.13
N ALA A 105 -3.49 -7.64 -7.21
CA ALA A 105 -3.67 -9.03 -6.83
C ALA A 105 -2.78 -10.00 -7.63
N PRO A 106 -2.75 -9.97 -8.98
CA PRO A 106 -1.86 -10.85 -9.75
C PRO A 106 -0.37 -10.54 -9.51
N VAL A 107 -0.02 -9.28 -9.23
CA VAL A 107 1.37 -8.88 -8.95
C VAL A 107 1.84 -9.51 -7.63
N VAL A 108 1.04 -9.37 -6.57
CA VAL A 108 1.37 -9.93 -5.25
C VAL A 108 1.34 -11.45 -5.27
N ALA A 109 0.38 -12.06 -5.98
CA ALA A 109 0.37 -13.51 -6.19
C ALA A 109 1.66 -14.01 -6.89
N GLY A 110 2.12 -13.27 -7.90
CA GLY A 110 3.38 -13.55 -8.58
C GLY A 110 4.61 -13.44 -7.67
N TRP A 111 4.63 -12.50 -6.73
CA TRP A 111 5.70 -12.40 -5.72
C TRP A 111 5.68 -13.58 -4.73
N ILE A 112 4.50 -13.97 -4.26
CA ILE A 112 4.33 -15.14 -3.38
C ILE A 112 4.82 -16.42 -4.09
N ALA A 113 4.46 -16.60 -5.36
CA ALA A 113 4.91 -17.73 -6.16
C ALA A 113 6.44 -17.78 -6.37
N GLN A 114 7.12 -16.62 -6.31
CA GLN A 114 8.58 -16.50 -6.33
C GLN A 114 9.24 -16.68 -4.96
N GLY A 115 8.48 -16.95 -3.91
CA GLY A 115 8.98 -17.12 -2.54
C GLY A 115 9.29 -15.81 -1.83
N LEU A 116 8.76 -14.68 -2.31
CA LEU A 116 8.82 -13.40 -1.61
C LEU A 116 7.74 -13.31 -0.54
N GLU A 117 7.93 -12.45 0.44
CA GLU A 117 7.05 -12.26 1.59
C GLU A 117 6.45 -10.82 1.57
N PRO A 118 5.43 -10.55 0.73
CA PRO A 118 4.92 -9.20 0.54
C PRO A 118 4.13 -8.68 1.72
N TYR A 119 4.28 -7.39 2.03
CA TYR A 119 3.44 -6.62 2.93
C TYR A 119 2.57 -5.67 2.12
N PHE A 120 1.26 -5.70 2.35
CA PHE A 120 0.32 -4.84 1.64
C PHE A 120 -0.50 -4.01 2.64
N PHE A 121 -0.20 -2.71 2.73
CA PHE A 121 -0.87 -1.79 3.61
C PHE A 121 -1.86 -0.93 2.84
N THR A 122 -3.12 -0.99 3.22
CA THR A 122 -4.16 -0.09 2.74
C THR A 122 -4.30 1.09 3.68
N HIS A 123 -4.48 2.27 3.10
CA HIS A 123 -4.77 3.49 3.80
C HIS A 123 -5.94 4.20 3.11
N ALA A 124 -6.87 4.74 3.88
CA ALA A 124 -7.94 5.60 3.40
C ALA A 124 -7.80 7.00 4.04
N PRO A 125 -8.29 8.08 3.40
CA PRO A 125 -8.29 9.41 4.00
C PRO A 125 -8.90 9.47 5.39
N ALA A 126 -9.99 8.74 5.63
CA ALA A 126 -10.51 8.45 6.96
C ALA A 126 -10.21 6.97 7.29
N ASP A 127 -9.38 6.72 8.30
CA ASP A 127 -8.79 5.41 8.59
C ASP A 127 -9.81 4.28 8.79
N LYS A 128 -11.02 4.60 9.21
CA LYS A 128 -12.11 3.62 9.39
C LYS A 128 -12.47 2.83 8.12
N PHE A 129 -12.10 3.33 6.94
CA PHE A 129 -12.34 2.65 5.66
C PHE A 129 -11.16 1.77 5.21
N ALA A 130 -10.00 1.91 5.82
CA ALA A 130 -8.81 1.12 5.47
C ALA A 130 -9.02 -0.40 5.61
N PRO A 131 -9.71 -0.93 6.65
CA PRO A 131 -10.01 -2.35 6.76
C PRO A 131 -10.83 -2.91 5.60
N SER A 132 -11.81 -2.16 5.10
CA SER A 132 -12.63 -2.59 3.95
C SER A 132 -11.82 -2.68 2.65
N LEU A 133 -10.85 -1.76 2.45
CA LEU A 133 -9.89 -1.84 1.34
C LEU A 133 -9.00 -3.07 1.47
N ALA A 134 -8.50 -3.36 2.68
CA ALA A 134 -7.68 -4.55 2.94
C ALA A 134 -8.46 -5.83 2.62
N ARG A 135 -9.72 -5.91 3.04
CA ARG A 135 -10.60 -7.06 2.77
C ARG A 135 -10.83 -7.26 1.28
N LEU A 136 -11.12 -6.18 0.55
CA LEU A 136 -11.30 -6.24 -0.90
C LEU A 136 -10.04 -6.76 -1.60
N PHE A 137 -8.88 -6.19 -1.28
CA PHE A 137 -7.60 -6.65 -1.84
C PHE A 137 -7.34 -8.12 -1.52
N HIS A 138 -7.50 -8.51 -0.26
CA HIS A 138 -7.24 -9.88 0.18
C HIS A 138 -8.14 -10.90 -0.53
N ASN A 139 -9.42 -10.58 -0.72
CA ASN A 139 -10.35 -11.43 -1.47
C ASN A 139 -9.94 -11.58 -2.94
N ALA A 140 -9.46 -10.49 -3.57
CA ALA A 140 -8.93 -10.54 -4.93
C ALA A 140 -7.63 -11.36 -5.00
N LEU A 141 -6.72 -11.20 -4.04
CA LEU A 141 -5.48 -11.98 -3.96
C LEU A 141 -5.76 -13.47 -3.80
N ARG A 142 -6.75 -13.86 -2.99
CA ARG A 142 -7.13 -15.28 -2.83
C ARG A 142 -7.72 -15.91 -4.08
N ALA A 143 -8.28 -15.12 -4.98
CA ALA A 143 -8.72 -15.62 -6.28
C ALA A 143 -7.54 -15.95 -7.21
N GLU A 144 -6.40 -15.26 -7.04
CA GLU A 144 -5.16 -15.46 -7.81
C GLU A 144 -4.21 -16.48 -7.14
N ALA A 145 -4.22 -16.56 -5.80
CA ALA A 145 -3.33 -17.40 -5.00
C ALA A 145 -4.15 -18.17 -3.94
N THR A 146 -4.54 -19.40 -4.26
CA THR A 146 -5.45 -20.22 -3.43
C THR A 146 -4.87 -20.62 -2.08
N ASP A 147 -3.54 -20.62 -1.95
CA ASP A 147 -2.85 -20.99 -0.72
C ASP A 147 -2.85 -19.85 0.33
N VAL A 148 -3.29 -18.65 -0.05
CA VAL A 148 -3.44 -17.55 0.89
C VAL A 148 -4.66 -17.80 1.78
N PRO A 149 -4.48 -17.91 3.13
CA PRO A 149 -5.58 -18.18 4.03
C PRO A 149 -6.57 -17.03 4.11
N PRO A 150 -7.84 -17.27 4.46
CA PRO A 150 -8.81 -16.20 4.64
C PRO A 150 -8.40 -15.27 5.80
N LEU A 151 -8.70 -13.98 5.68
CA LEU A 151 -8.61 -13.08 6.82
C LEU A 151 -9.66 -13.47 7.87
N PRO A 152 -9.34 -13.37 9.17
CA PRO A 152 -10.32 -13.54 10.21
C PRO A 152 -11.37 -12.44 10.15
N ASP A 153 -12.55 -12.71 10.69
CA ASP A 153 -13.56 -11.67 10.93
C ASP A 153 -13.04 -10.69 11.98
N TRP A 154 -13.35 -9.42 11.80
CA TRP A 154 -13.07 -8.43 12.83
C TRP A 154 -14.36 -7.79 13.38
N PRO A 155 -14.33 -7.27 14.60
CA PRO A 155 -15.54 -6.73 15.24
C PRO A 155 -16.24 -5.62 14.43
N GLY A 156 -15.48 -4.82 13.67
CA GLY A 156 -16.02 -3.74 12.84
C GLY A 156 -16.89 -4.22 11.69
N GLU A 157 -16.67 -5.42 11.13
CA GLU A 157 -17.54 -6.01 10.12
C GLU A 157 -18.90 -6.40 10.72
N ARG A 158 -18.87 -6.96 11.94
CA ARG A 158 -20.10 -7.35 12.65
C ARG A 158 -20.93 -6.14 13.10
N LEU A 159 -20.25 -5.02 13.44
CA LEU A 159 -20.93 -3.79 13.84
C LEU A 159 -21.61 -3.07 12.66
N ALA A 160 -21.15 -3.26 11.43
CA ALA A 160 -21.76 -2.71 10.23
C ALA A 160 -23.12 -3.34 9.93
N ASP A 161 -23.35 -4.60 10.34
CA ASP A 161 -24.58 -5.35 10.15
C ASP A 161 -25.59 -5.14 11.29
N LEU A 162 -25.18 -4.50 12.40
CA LEU A 162 -26.10 -4.20 13.49
C LEU A 162 -26.97 -2.99 13.11
N PRO A 163 -28.31 -3.05 13.41
CA PRO A 163 -29.18 -1.90 13.23
C PRO A 163 -28.61 -0.71 14.00
N ARG A 164 -28.42 0.43 13.32
CA ARG A 164 -28.00 1.65 13.99
C ARG A 164 -28.96 1.93 15.13
N GLN A 165 -28.45 2.00 16.35
CA GLN A 165 -29.23 2.42 17.50
C GLN A 165 -29.80 3.80 17.15
N ARG A 166 -31.12 3.91 17.02
CA ARG A 166 -31.78 5.21 16.85
C ARG A 166 -31.47 6.03 18.10
N GLU A 167 -30.97 7.23 17.88
CA GLU A 167 -30.75 8.17 18.97
C GLU A 167 -32.04 8.28 19.79
N LEU A 168 -31.92 8.00 21.08
CA LEU A 168 -33.05 8.00 22.04
C LEU A 168 -33.30 9.39 22.65
N PHE A 169 -33.00 10.46 21.85
CA PHE A 169 -33.29 11.84 22.29
C PHE A 169 -33.79 12.67 21.11
#